data_21ffabccb1d0b2371b532648d469b30b
#
_entry.id   21ffabccb1d0b2371b532648d469b30b
#
_cell.length_a   1.000
_cell.length_b   1.000
_cell.length_c   1.000
_cell.angle_alpha   90.00
_cell.angle_beta   90.00
_cell.angle_gamma   90.00
#
_symmetry.space_group_name_H-M   'P 1'
#
loop_
_entity.id
_entity.type
_entity.pdbx_description
1 polymer ?
#
loop_
_entity_poly.entity_id
_entity_poly.type
_entity_poly.pdbx_seq_one_letter_code
_entity_poly.pdbx_strand_id
1 'polypeptide(L)'
;MTTTAKNISARLDLKAIGRRIREIRGFDLTQVDFGRMLGIGQTQLSKYELGQSVPTVQILLRLKTYSRKSIDWILTGEKPQAD
;
A
#
# COMPACT_ATOMS: atom_id res chain seq x y z
N MET A 1 -26.46 -23.61 -22.85
CA MET A 1 -25.15 -23.00 -22.95
C MET A 1 -24.68 -22.56 -21.56
N THR A 2 -23.52 -22.93 -21.26
CA THR A 2 -22.99 -22.56 -19.99
C THR A 2 -22.19 -21.28 -20.14
N THR A 3 -22.59 -20.26 -19.44
CA THR A 3 -21.78 -19.08 -19.38
C THR A 3 -20.59 -19.38 -18.50
N THR A 4 -19.44 -19.35 -19.09
CA THR A 4 -18.24 -19.46 -18.30
C THR A 4 -18.08 -18.19 -17.49
N ALA A 5 -18.28 -18.32 -16.21
CA ALA A 5 -18.00 -17.18 -15.34
C ALA A 5 -16.53 -16.88 -15.45
N LYS A 6 -16.22 -15.66 -15.85
CA LYS A 6 -14.84 -15.23 -15.82
C LYS A 6 -14.43 -14.98 -14.39
N ASN A 7 -13.46 -15.72 -13.94
CA ASN A 7 -12.88 -15.45 -12.65
C ASN A 7 -12.04 -14.20 -12.74
N ILE A 8 -12.31 -13.28 -11.85
CA ILE A 8 -11.43 -12.12 -11.70
C ILE A 8 -10.28 -12.58 -10.84
N SER A 9 -9.13 -12.72 -11.46
CA SER A 9 -7.94 -13.16 -10.76
C SER A 9 -7.05 -11.94 -10.54
N ALA A 10 -7.14 -11.39 -9.36
CA ALA A 10 -6.29 -10.27 -8.99
C ALA A 10 -5.64 -10.60 -7.67
N ARG A 11 -4.33 -10.69 -7.67
CA ARG A 11 -3.58 -11.02 -6.47
C ARG A 11 -2.82 -9.80 -5.99
N LEU A 12 -2.83 -9.61 -4.69
CA LEU A 12 -1.98 -8.59 -4.09
C LEU A 12 -0.54 -9.09 -4.04
N ASP A 13 0.37 -8.27 -4.51
CA ASP A 13 1.79 -8.52 -4.29
C ASP A 13 2.18 -7.74 -3.05
N LEU A 14 2.08 -8.39 -1.90
CA LEU A 14 2.29 -7.70 -0.63
C LEU A 14 3.71 -7.20 -0.46
N LYS A 15 4.68 -7.89 -1.01
CA LYS A 15 6.07 -7.41 -0.93
C LYS A 15 6.26 -6.15 -1.76
N ALA A 16 5.66 -6.10 -2.93
CA ALA A 16 5.73 -4.90 -3.76
C ALA A 16 5.01 -3.73 -3.10
N ILE A 17 3.83 -3.98 -2.53
CA ILE A 17 3.10 -2.96 -1.78
C ILE A 17 3.95 -2.45 -0.63
N GLY A 18 4.57 -3.36 0.11
CA GLY A 18 5.45 -2.99 1.21
C GLY A 18 6.61 -2.12 0.77
N ARG A 19 7.24 -2.44 -0.36
CA ARG A 19 8.32 -1.61 -0.90
C ARG A 19 7.82 -0.22 -1.26
N ARG A 20 6.62 -0.10 -1.80
CA ARG A 20 6.04 1.21 -2.12
C ARG A 20 5.73 2.02 -0.87
N ILE A 21 5.25 1.37 0.17
CA ILE A 21 5.03 2.03 1.47
C ILE A 21 6.36 2.54 2.03
N ARG A 22 7.41 1.72 1.95
CA ARG A 22 8.74 2.15 2.37
C ARG A 22 9.25 3.31 1.54
N GLU A 23 9.00 3.30 0.24
CA GLU A 23 9.37 4.40 -0.65
C GLU A 23 8.65 5.69 -0.22
N ILE A 24 7.37 5.59 0.12
CA ILE A 24 6.61 6.74 0.62
C ILE A 24 7.23 7.27 1.91
N ARG A 25 7.62 6.37 2.81
CA ARG A 25 8.26 6.78 4.07
C ARG A 25 9.54 7.59 3.81
N GLY A 26 10.32 7.18 2.82
CA GLY A 26 11.55 7.88 2.46
C GLY A 26 12.68 7.64 3.43
N PHE A 27 13.71 8.48 3.33
CA PHE A 27 14.93 8.31 4.11
C PHE A 27 14.94 9.10 5.41
N ASP A 28 14.10 10.13 5.51
CA ASP A 28 14.17 11.07 6.63
C ASP A 28 13.33 10.64 7.82
N LEU A 29 12.39 9.74 7.61
CA LEU A 29 11.49 9.30 8.68
C LEU A 29 11.84 7.88 9.08
N THR A 30 11.90 7.66 10.40
CA THR A 30 11.99 6.29 10.92
C THR A 30 10.63 5.62 10.84
N GLN A 31 10.62 4.29 10.98
CA GLN A 31 9.34 3.57 11.08
C GLN A 31 8.52 4.04 12.27
N VAL A 32 9.17 4.36 13.38
CA VAL A 32 8.48 4.86 14.57
C VAL A 32 7.76 6.17 14.24
N ASP A 33 8.46 7.10 13.64
CA ASP A 33 7.90 8.42 13.32
C ASP A 33 6.79 8.31 12.28
N PHE A 34 7.03 7.56 11.22
CA PHE A 34 6.03 7.41 10.18
C PHE A 34 4.81 6.63 10.67
N GLY A 35 5.04 5.60 11.47
CA GLY A 35 3.94 4.85 12.10
C GLY A 35 3.06 5.78 12.92
N ARG A 36 3.69 6.65 13.70
CA ARG A 36 2.94 7.63 14.51
C ARG A 36 2.09 8.54 13.62
N MET A 37 2.64 9.00 12.51
CA MET A 37 1.88 9.83 11.55
C MET A 37 0.70 9.07 10.96
N LEU A 38 0.86 7.77 10.72
CA LEU A 38 -0.20 6.94 10.19
C LEU A 38 -1.15 6.42 11.27
N GLY A 39 -0.86 6.67 12.54
CA GLY A 39 -1.68 6.19 13.64
C GLY A 39 -1.50 4.71 13.96
N ILE A 40 -0.34 4.15 13.64
CA ILE A 40 -0.03 2.74 13.92
C ILE A 40 1.33 2.65 14.61
N GLY A 41 1.57 1.52 15.26
CA GLY A 41 2.86 1.27 15.87
C GLY A 41 3.91 0.83 14.84
N GLN A 42 5.17 0.89 15.27
CA GLN A 42 6.30 0.48 14.44
C GLN A 42 6.15 -0.98 13.96
N THR A 43 5.74 -1.86 14.85
CA THR A 43 5.61 -3.28 14.52
C THR A 43 4.64 -3.50 13.36
N GLN A 44 3.50 -2.80 13.39
CA GLN A 44 2.53 -2.92 12.32
C GLN A 44 3.07 -2.34 11.01
N LEU A 45 3.72 -1.18 11.08
CA LEU A 45 4.32 -0.59 9.89
C LEU A 45 5.39 -1.50 9.30
N SER A 46 6.22 -2.09 10.15
CA SER A 46 7.24 -3.03 9.71
C SER A 46 6.61 -4.22 8.97
N LYS A 47 5.50 -4.75 9.49
CA LYS A 47 4.80 -5.84 8.82
C LYS A 47 4.29 -5.42 7.44
N TYR A 48 3.77 -4.22 7.31
CA TYR A 48 3.35 -3.71 6.01
C TYR A 48 4.54 -3.60 5.05
N GLU A 49 5.63 -3.01 5.50
CA GLU A 49 6.80 -2.80 4.65
C GLU A 49 7.46 -4.12 4.22
N LEU A 50 7.37 -5.13 5.06
CA LEU A 50 7.92 -6.45 4.75
C LEU A 50 6.96 -7.35 3.96
N GLY A 51 5.76 -6.88 3.70
CA GLY A 51 4.78 -7.68 2.97
C GLY A 51 4.15 -8.79 3.80
N GLN A 52 4.10 -8.62 5.11
CA GLN A 52 3.56 -9.63 6.03
C GLN A 52 2.10 -9.37 6.40
N SER A 53 1.58 -8.22 6.08
CA SER A 53 0.20 -7.84 6.37
C SER A 53 -0.36 -7.00 5.24
N VAL A 54 -1.67 -7.12 5.06
CA VAL A 54 -2.39 -6.30 4.09
C VAL A 54 -2.74 -4.97 4.76
N PRO A 55 -2.34 -3.83 4.18
CA PRO A 55 -2.74 -2.54 4.73
C PRO A 55 -4.26 -2.39 4.71
N THR A 56 -4.80 -1.80 5.77
CA THR A 56 -6.23 -1.51 5.81
C THR A 56 -6.58 -0.38 4.84
N VAL A 57 -7.85 -0.29 4.50
CA VAL A 57 -8.34 0.80 3.66
C VAL A 57 -8.01 2.15 4.31
N GLN A 58 -8.16 2.25 5.63
CA GLN A 58 -7.85 3.48 6.36
C GLN A 58 -6.38 3.86 6.19
N ILE A 59 -5.49 2.90 6.28
CA ILE A 59 -4.05 3.16 6.11
C ILE A 59 -3.74 3.56 4.67
N LEU A 60 -4.37 2.91 3.71
CA LEU A 60 -4.18 3.28 2.30
C LEU A 60 -4.61 4.73 2.05
N LEU A 61 -5.73 5.14 2.65
CA LEU A 61 -6.20 6.51 2.51
C LEU A 61 -5.21 7.50 3.13
N ARG A 62 -4.66 7.18 4.29
CA ARG A 62 -3.69 8.04 4.95
C ARG A 62 -2.38 8.13 4.15
N LEU A 63 -1.95 7.01 3.58
CA LEU A 63 -0.77 6.99 2.71
C LEU A 63 -0.98 7.86 1.47
N LYS A 64 -2.15 7.72 0.84
CA LYS A 64 -2.49 8.56 -0.31
C LYS A 64 -2.47 10.04 0.05
N THR A 65 -3.11 10.38 1.16
CA THR A 65 -3.20 11.77 1.60
C THR A 65 -1.84 12.37 1.87
N TYR A 66 -0.97 11.60 2.53
CA TYR A 66 0.38 12.06 2.85
C TYR A 66 1.25 12.19 1.60
N SER A 67 1.25 11.17 0.75
CA SER A 67 2.22 11.05 -0.34
C SER A 67 1.72 11.66 -1.65
N ARG A 68 0.43 11.82 -1.79
CA ARG A 68 -0.24 12.17 -3.04
C ARG A 68 -0.09 11.10 -4.12
N LYS A 69 0.43 9.93 -3.76
CA LYS A 69 0.40 8.79 -4.64
C LYS A 69 -0.99 8.20 -4.63
N SER A 70 -1.48 7.73 -5.77
CA SER A 70 -2.80 7.11 -5.83
C SER A 70 -2.81 5.78 -5.08
N ILE A 71 -3.98 5.38 -4.63
CA ILE A 71 -4.15 4.04 -4.05
C ILE A 71 -3.84 2.98 -5.11
N ASP A 72 -4.22 3.22 -6.35
CA ASP A 72 -3.87 2.31 -7.45
C ASP A 72 -2.36 2.10 -7.53
N TRP A 73 -1.59 3.18 -7.46
CA TRP A 73 -0.14 3.04 -7.49
C TRP A 73 0.38 2.23 -6.31
N ILE A 74 -0.16 2.51 -5.11
CA ILE A 74 0.27 1.77 -3.92
C ILE A 74 0.01 0.28 -4.09
N LEU A 75 -1.15 -0.08 -4.62
CA LEU A 75 -1.56 -1.48 -4.73
C LEU A 75 -0.95 -2.18 -5.94
N THR A 76 -0.80 -1.51 -7.07
CA THR A 76 -0.44 -2.15 -8.32
C THR A 76 0.84 -1.63 -8.95
N GLY A 77 1.31 -0.48 -8.52
CA GLY A 77 2.46 0.18 -9.13
C GLY A 77 2.11 0.92 -10.41
N GLU A 78 0.85 0.92 -10.81
CA GLU A 78 0.43 1.59 -12.02
C GLU A 78 0.17 3.06 -11.76
N LYS A 79 0.70 3.90 -12.62
CA LYS A 79 0.41 5.33 -12.55
C LYS A 79 -0.99 5.58 -13.07
N PRO A 80 -1.72 6.54 -12.46
CA PRO A 80 -2.98 6.96 -13.03
C PRO A 80 -2.77 7.40 -14.47
N GLN A 81 -3.74 7.10 -15.33
CA GLN A 81 -3.68 7.59 -16.69
C GLN A 81 -3.80 9.10 -16.70
N ALA A 82 -2.96 9.72 -17.50
CA ALA A 82 -3.05 11.16 -17.71
C ALA A 82 -4.32 11.44 -18.51
N ASP A 83 -5.02 12.43 -18.10
CA ASP A 83 -6.20 12.89 -18.84
C ASP A 83 -5.81 13.80 -19.99
#